data_068421f5594f7e10939e8c063e2ba905
#
_entry.id   068421f5594f7e10939e8c063e2ba905
#
_cell.length_a   1.000
_cell.length_b   1.000
_cell.length_c   1.000
_cell.angle_alpha   90.00
_cell.angle_beta   90.00
_cell.angle_gamma   90.00
#
_symmetry.space_group_name_H-M   'P 1'
#
loop_
_entity.id
_entity.type
_entity.pdbx_description
1 polymer ?
#
loop_
_entity_poly.entity_id
_entity_poly.type
_entity_poly.pdbx_seq_one_letter_code
_entity_poly.pdbx_strand_id
1 'polypeptide(L)'
;MKQSLFLNDVEIYVSLGCSEEERAYKQMITLDLELEFSQNYNASNSDNLEETICYYTLRNNIQLFCDSISCNLIEYLAKQIYLFIQKNYSDITIKYLKINKKPPVSQIGSACFIIRN
;
A
#
# COMPACT_ATOMS: atom_id res chain seq x y z
N MET A 1 7.28 -5.88 23.88
CA MET A 1 7.38 -6.61 22.61
C MET A 1 6.93 -5.75 21.43
N LYS A 2 7.47 -6.01 20.26
CA LYS A 2 7.03 -5.35 19.05
C LYS A 2 5.90 -6.14 18.42
N GLN A 3 4.88 -5.44 17.93
CA GLN A 3 3.73 -6.05 17.29
C GLN A 3 3.52 -5.42 15.93
N SER A 4 3.28 -6.22 14.92
CA SER A 4 3.01 -5.74 13.57
C SER A 4 1.91 -6.55 12.90
N LEU A 5 1.27 -5.91 11.93
CA LEU A 5 0.29 -6.53 11.05
C LEU A 5 0.89 -6.55 9.65
N PHE A 6 0.88 -7.71 9.01
CA PHE A 6 1.34 -7.85 7.63
C PHE A 6 0.16 -8.11 6.72
N LEU A 7 -0.05 -7.22 5.75
CA LEU A 7 -1.09 -7.37 4.74
C LEU A 7 -0.44 -7.78 3.43
N ASN A 8 -0.94 -8.85 2.82
CA ASN A 8 -0.37 -9.40 1.59
C ASN A 8 -1.40 -9.35 0.46
N ASP A 9 -0.90 -9.06 -0.75
CA ASP A 9 -1.70 -9.12 -1.98
C ASP A 9 -2.95 -8.25 -1.92
N VAL A 10 -2.82 -7.06 -1.35
CA VAL A 10 -3.90 -6.07 -1.33
C VAL A 10 -4.07 -5.52 -2.74
N GLU A 11 -5.25 -5.71 -3.33
CA GLU A 11 -5.52 -5.26 -4.70
C GLU A 11 -5.91 -3.79 -4.72
N ILE A 12 -5.20 -3.02 -5.53
CA ILE A 12 -5.44 -1.60 -5.75
C ILE A 12 -5.48 -1.35 -7.25
N TYR A 13 -6.41 -0.51 -7.70
CA TYR A 13 -6.56 -0.13 -9.10
C TYR A 13 -6.12 1.31 -9.28
N VAL A 14 -5.21 1.55 -10.23
CA VAL A 14 -4.60 2.87 -10.39
C VAL A 14 -4.19 3.11 -11.84
N SER A 15 -4.26 4.37 -12.29
CA SER A 15 -3.70 4.80 -13.56
C SER A 15 -2.18 4.85 -13.44
N LEU A 16 -1.50 3.92 -14.10
CA LEU A 16 -0.06 3.71 -13.94
C LEU A 16 0.55 3.25 -15.25
N GLY A 17 1.63 3.86 -15.67
CA GLY A 17 2.39 3.41 -16.82
C GLY A 17 3.22 4.51 -17.45
N CYS A 18 4.19 4.12 -18.28
CA CYS A 18 5.14 5.02 -18.92
C CYS A 18 4.51 5.82 -20.06
N SER A 19 3.42 5.33 -20.67
CA SER A 19 2.75 5.98 -21.79
C SER A 19 1.36 6.47 -21.39
N GLU A 20 0.85 7.46 -22.13
CA GLU A 20 -0.52 7.94 -21.95
C GLU A 20 -1.55 6.82 -22.22
N GLU A 21 -1.28 5.97 -23.20
CA GLU A 21 -2.16 4.86 -23.52
C GLU A 21 -2.28 3.89 -22.36
N GLU A 22 -1.17 3.56 -21.70
CA GLU A 22 -1.17 2.69 -20.53
C GLU A 22 -1.91 3.33 -19.36
N ARG A 23 -1.75 4.64 -19.16
CA ARG A 23 -2.38 5.39 -18.08
C ARG A 23 -3.87 5.70 -18.33
N ALA A 24 -4.34 5.52 -19.56
CA ALA A 24 -5.75 5.82 -19.89
C ALA A 24 -6.73 4.91 -19.15
N TYR A 25 -6.30 3.75 -18.71
CA TYR A 25 -7.11 2.79 -17.98
C TYR A 25 -6.45 2.42 -16.67
N LYS A 26 -7.26 2.26 -15.62
CA LYS A 26 -6.76 1.74 -14.36
C LYS A 26 -6.33 0.30 -14.53
N GLN A 27 -5.23 -0.05 -13.90
CA GLN A 27 -4.75 -1.41 -13.83
C GLN A 27 -4.61 -1.85 -12.38
N MET A 28 -4.68 -3.15 -12.15
CA MET A 28 -4.50 -3.71 -10.82
C MET A 28 -3.02 -3.82 -10.49
N ILE A 29 -2.66 -3.32 -9.32
CA ILE A 29 -1.39 -3.63 -8.67
C ILE A 29 -1.69 -4.37 -7.36
N THR A 30 -0.72 -5.10 -6.84
CA THR A 30 -0.82 -5.64 -5.49
C THR A 30 0.13 -4.92 -4.56
N LEU A 31 -0.32 -4.77 -3.32
CA LEU A 31 0.40 -4.04 -2.28
C LEU A 31 0.60 -4.97 -1.09
N ASP A 32 1.85 -5.09 -0.63
CA ASP A 32 2.18 -5.77 0.61
C ASP A 32 2.67 -4.74 1.60
N LEU A 33 2.18 -4.82 2.83
CA LEU A 33 2.50 -3.85 3.89
C LEU A 33 2.84 -4.59 5.18
N GLU A 34 3.92 -4.17 5.83
CA GLU A 34 4.16 -4.48 7.23
C GLU A 34 4.00 -3.22 8.06
N LEU A 35 3.03 -3.21 8.96
CA LEU A 35 2.68 -2.08 9.80
C LEU A 35 3.03 -2.42 11.25
N GLU A 36 4.03 -1.73 11.81
CA GLU A 36 4.42 -1.90 13.21
C GLU A 36 3.64 -0.93 14.07
N PHE A 37 3.03 -1.45 15.13
CA PHE A 37 2.22 -0.66 16.04
C PHE A 37 3.08 0.00 17.12
N SER A 38 2.57 1.09 17.69
CA SER A 38 3.22 1.78 18.81
C SER A 38 3.29 0.89 20.05
N GLN A 39 4.11 1.28 21.04
CA GLN A 39 4.23 0.58 22.30
C GLN A 39 2.90 0.49 23.07
N ASN A 40 2.00 1.43 22.82
CA ASN A 40 0.70 1.49 23.51
C ASN A 40 -0.39 0.63 22.85
N TYR A 41 -0.04 -0.12 21.81
CA TYR A 41 -1.00 -0.97 21.10
C TYR A 41 -1.50 -2.07 22.02
N ASN A 42 -2.80 -2.14 22.23
CA ASN A 42 -3.44 -3.02 23.19
C ASN A 42 -4.50 -3.95 22.61
N ALA A 43 -4.79 -3.85 21.31
CA ALA A 43 -5.86 -4.63 20.70
C ALA A 43 -5.65 -6.14 20.80
N SER A 44 -4.38 -6.58 20.85
CA SER A 44 -4.07 -8.01 21.02
C SER A 44 -4.46 -8.55 22.40
N ASN A 45 -4.68 -7.66 23.40
CA ASN A 45 -5.16 -8.04 24.71
C ASN A 45 -6.68 -7.80 24.86
N SER A 46 -7.18 -6.72 24.29
CA SER A 46 -8.55 -6.25 24.53
C SER A 46 -9.58 -6.81 23.55
N ASP A 47 -9.14 -7.24 22.37
CA ASP A 47 -10.03 -7.64 21.26
C ASP A 47 -11.02 -6.53 20.87
N ASN A 48 -10.60 -5.27 21.05
CA ASN A 48 -11.43 -4.11 20.77
C ASN A 48 -11.06 -3.52 19.40
N LEU A 49 -12.02 -3.50 18.48
CA LEU A 49 -11.84 -2.97 17.13
C LEU A 49 -11.44 -1.48 17.14
N GLU A 50 -11.82 -0.73 18.16
CA GLU A 50 -11.48 0.69 18.25
C GLU A 50 -10.01 0.92 18.62
N GLU A 51 -9.32 -0.10 19.09
CA GLU A 51 -7.92 -0.02 19.50
C GLU A 51 -6.95 -0.47 18.40
N THR A 52 -7.44 -0.72 17.20
CA THR A 52 -6.61 -1.19 16.09
C THR A 52 -6.95 -0.46 14.80
N ILE A 53 -6.20 -0.80 13.74
CA ILE A 53 -6.52 -0.36 12.39
C ILE A 53 -7.44 -1.38 11.75
N CYS A 54 -8.56 -0.91 11.20
CA CYS A 54 -9.37 -1.74 10.32
C CYS A 54 -8.69 -1.81 8.94
N TYR A 55 -8.12 -2.95 8.58
CA TYR A 55 -7.39 -3.08 7.32
C TYR A 55 -8.31 -2.97 6.10
N TYR A 56 -9.60 -3.28 6.24
CA TYR A 56 -10.57 -3.06 5.18
C TYR A 56 -10.74 -1.56 4.89
N THR A 57 -10.87 -0.75 5.93
CA THR A 57 -10.94 0.71 5.81
C THR A 57 -9.64 1.29 5.27
N LEU A 58 -8.50 0.79 5.74
CA LEU A 58 -7.18 1.20 5.25
C LEU A 58 -7.09 0.96 3.74
N ARG A 59 -7.44 -0.25 3.29
CA ARG A 59 -7.44 -0.57 1.85
C ARG A 59 -8.30 0.40 1.06
N ASN A 60 -9.51 0.68 1.54
CA ASN A 60 -10.44 1.55 0.83
C ASN A 60 -9.93 3.00 0.79
N ASN A 61 -9.29 3.47 1.86
CA ASN A 61 -8.69 4.81 1.88
C ASN A 61 -7.51 4.92 0.92
N ILE A 62 -6.69 3.88 0.82
CA ILE A 62 -5.61 3.84 -0.17
C ILE A 62 -6.19 3.86 -1.58
N GLN A 63 -7.27 3.11 -1.82
CA GLN A 63 -7.92 3.11 -3.14
C GLN A 63 -8.44 4.49 -3.51
N LEU A 64 -9.10 5.18 -2.58
CA LEU A 64 -9.60 6.53 -2.82
C LEU A 64 -8.46 7.50 -3.14
N PHE A 65 -7.36 7.39 -2.42
CA PHE A 65 -6.17 8.19 -2.71
C PHE A 65 -5.64 7.89 -4.12
N CYS A 66 -5.52 6.62 -4.48
CA CYS A 66 -5.03 6.22 -5.81
C CYS A 66 -5.97 6.63 -6.93
N ASP A 67 -7.29 6.74 -6.65
CA ASP A 67 -8.25 7.24 -7.63
C ASP A 67 -7.98 8.68 -8.04
N SER A 68 -7.31 9.45 -7.19
CA SER A 68 -7.03 10.87 -7.42
C SER A 68 -5.71 11.13 -8.13
N ILE A 69 -4.89 10.11 -8.39
CA ILE A 69 -3.56 10.27 -8.96
C ILE A 69 -3.37 9.44 -10.22
N SER A 70 -2.39 9.85 -11.03
CA SER A 70 -1.93 9.12 -12.21
C SER A 70 -0.41 9.14 -12.18
N CYS A 71 0.23 7.98 -12.32
CA CYS A 71 1.66 7.84 -12.12
C CYS A 71 2.34 7.21 -13.34
N ASN A 72 3.57 7.67 -13.62
CA ASN A 72 4.40 7.05 -14.65
C ASN A 72 5.13 5.82 -14.13
N LEU A 73 5.55 5.85 -12.86
CA LEU A 73 6.49 4.89 -12.29
C LEU A 73 5.92 4.23 -11.03
N ILE A 74 6.17 2.92 -10.88
CA ILE A 74 5.81 2.22 -9.64
C ILE A 74 6.58 2.77 -8.42
N GLU A 75 7.79 3.25 -8.62
CA GLU A 75 8.61 3.87 -7.57
C GLU A 75 7.91 5.11 -7.00
N TYR A 76 7.39 5.96 -7.88
CA TYR A 76 6.66 7.15 -7.48
C TYR A 76 5.36 6.78 -6.76
N LEU A 77 4.62 5.83 -7.31
CA LEU A 77 3.37 5.36 -6.69
C LEU A 77 3.64 4.80 -5.29
N ALA A 78 4.69 3.99 -5.13
CA ALA A 78 5.07 3.44 -3.84
C ALA A 78 5.33 4.54 -2.81
N LYS A 79 6.09 5.56 -3.20
CA LYS A 79 6.39 6.69 -2.31
C LYS A 79 5.14 7.47 -1.95
N GLN A 80 4.23 7.68 -2.90
CA GLN A 80 2.99 8.40 -2.65
C GLN A 80 2.08 7.65 -1.68
N ILE A 81 1.95 6.34 -1.84
CA ILE A 81 1.17 5.51 -0.91
C ILE A 81 1.82 5.53 0.48
N TYR A 82 3.14 5.40 0.54
CA TYR A 82 3.90 5.47 1.79
C TYR A 82 3.59 6.78 2.55
N LEU A 83 3.69 7.91 1.86
CA LEU A 83 3.45 9.22 2.47
C LEU A 83 2.00 9.39 2.90
N PHE A 84 1.07 8.88 2.10
CA PHE A 84 -0.35 8.92 2.44
C PHE A 84 -0.64 8.17 3.75
N ILE A 85 -0.10 6.96 3.88
CA ILE A 85 -0.31 6.15 5.08
C ILE A 85 0.35 6.83 6.30
N GLN A 86 1.58 7.32 6.16
CA GLN A 86 2.27 7.99 7.26
C GLN A 86 1.51 9.22 7.75
N LYS A 87 0.95 10.00 6.83
CA LYS A 87 0.20 11.21 7.17
C LYS A 87 -1.10 10.90 7.90
N ASN A 88 -1.79 9.83 7.51
CA ASN A 88 -3.14 9.55 7.99
C ASN A 88 -3.21 8.52 9.11
N TYR A 89 -2.11 7.82 9.39
CA TYR A 89 -2.04 6.75 10.39
C TYR A 89 -0.77 6.94 11.23
N SER A 90 -0.79 7.97 12.09
CA SER A 90 0.41 8.39 12.85
C SER A 90 0.85 7.38 13.92
N ASP A 91 -0.04 6.46 14.33
CA ASP A 91 0.26 5.50 15.40
C ASP A 91 0.98 4.26 14.90
N ILE A 92 1.24 4.17 13.61
CA ILE A 92 1.94 3.04 13.01
C ILE A 92 3.21 3.49 12.33
N THR A 93 4.14 2.55 12.20
CA THR A 93 5.35 2.73 11.40
C THR A 93 5.33 1.72 10.27
N ILE A 94 5.52 2.17 9.04
CA ILE A 94 5.62 1.27 7.90
C ILE A 94 7.02 0.70 7.89
N LYS A 95 7.14 -0.61 8.12
CA LYS A 95 8.44 -1.31 8.09
C LYS A 95 8.75 -1.85 6.71
N TYR A 96 7.72 -2.11 5.91
CA TYR A 96 7.84 -2.73 4.59
C TYR A 96 6.64 -2.33 3.74
N LEU A 97 6.92 -1.91 2.52
CA LEU A 97 5.89 -1.65 1.51
C LEU A 97 6.41 -2.17 0.17
N LYS A 98 5.62 -3.03 -0.47
CA LYS A 98 5.96 -3.57 -1.79
C LYS A 98 4.81 -3.35 -2.73
N ILE A 99 5.10 -2.80 -3.90
CA ILE A 99 4.16 -2.76 -5.02
C ILE A 99 4.61 -3.76 -6.06
N ASN A 100 3.69 -4.58 -6.51
CA ASN A 100 3.90 -5.54 -7.59
C ASN A 100 2.99 -5.18 -8.76
N LYS A 101 3.58 -5.04 -9.93
CA LYS A 101 2.90 -4.73 -11.18
C LYS A 101 3.23 -5.80 -12.21
N LYS A 102 2.23 -6.20 -13.01
CA LYS A 102 2.46 -7.02 -14.18
C LYS A 102 2.70 -6.07 -15.37
N PRO A 103 3.94 -5.99 -15.92
CA PRO A 103 4.21 -5.10 -17.04
C PRO A 103 3.49 -5.58 -18.31
N PRO A 104 3.25 -4.67 -19.29
CA PRO A 104 2.60 -5.01 -20.53
C PRO A 104 3.56 -5.65 -21.55
N VAL A 105 4.59 -6.36 -21.08
CA VAL A 105 5.57 -7.06 -21.89
C VAL A 105 5.66 -8.52 -21.44
N SER A 106 5.61 -9.44 -22.39
CA SER A 106 5.55 -10.86 -22.06
C SER A 106 6.85 -11.43 -21.48
N GLN A 107 7.97 -10.74 -21.72
CA GLN A 107 9.31 -11.17 -21.27
C GLN A 107 9.54 -10.96 -19.78
N ILE A 108 8.71 -10.15 -19.11
CA ILE A 108 8.82 -9.85 -17.68
C ILE A 108 7.51 -10.25 -17.02
N GLY A 109 7.56 -11.25 -16.14
CA GLY A 109 6.37 -11.75 -15.45
C GLY A 109 5.79 -10.76 -14.47
N SER A 110 6.66 -10.07 -13.72
CA SER A 110 6.26 -9.03 -12.77
C SER A 110 7.43 -8.10 -12.48
N ALA A 111 7.11 -6.90 -12.05
CA ALA A 111 8.08 -5.94 -11.55
C ALA A 111 7.62 -5.46 -10.18
N CYS A 112 8.54 -5.42 -9.23
CA CYS A 112 8.25 -5.02 -7.86
C CYS A 112 9.14 -3.85 -7.44
N PHE A 113 8.59 -2.96 -6.65
CA PHE A 113 9.37 -1.92 -5.98
C PHE A 113 9.12 -2.01 -4.48
N ILE A 114 10.19 -1.97 -3.69
CA ILE A 114 10.13 -2.21 -2.25
C ILE A 114 10.74 -1.03 -1.51
N ILE A 115 10.01 -0.57 -0.49
CA ILE A 115 10.52 0.38 0.51
C ILE A 115 10.64 -0.40 1.83
N ARG A 116 11.81 -0.32 2.46
CA ARG A 116 12.08 -0.93 3.77
C ARG A 116 12.56 0.13 4.76
N ASN A 117 12.14 -0.01 5.99
CA ASN A 117 12.64 0.82 7.09
C ASN A 117 13.26 -0.01 8.19
#